data_bff3febb3d7347b1e372fe7abdaf1c8b
#
_entry.id   bff3febb3d7347b1e372fe7abdaf1c8b
#
_cell.length_a   1.000
_cell.length_b   1.000
_cell.length_c   1.000
_cell.angle_alpha   90.00
_cell.angle_beta   90.00
_cell.angle_gamma   90.00
#
_symmetry.space_group_name_H-M   'P 1'
#
loop_
_entity.id
_entity.type
_entity.pdbx_description
1 polymer ?
#
loop_
_entity_poly.entity_id
_entity_poly.type
_entity_poly.pdbx_seq_one_letter_code
_entity_poly.pdbx_strand_id
1 'polypeptide(L)'
;RDADANAALALVFHAQAEPELADQYFHKALATRPGDPRLLNNYGSFLFAQKRYDLASEYFQQAAADTLYPERSRVFENLGVTSMRLGQRDTARQQLEKALHLNQRQPRALLEMAELSFEDRHYVPARDYYERFSLLSGQNARSLLLGVRLATVHEERDKAARFGQQLERLYPGTPEYQQYL
;
A
#
# COMPACT_ATOMS: atom_id res chain seq x y z
N ARG A 1 15.20 -7.25 -24.72
CA ARG A 1 16.02 -6.03 -24.92
C ARG A 1 15.12 -4.81 -25.11
N ASP A 2 14.22 -4.85 -26.09
CA ASP A 2 13.26 -3.77 -26.33
C ASP A 2 12.26 -3.61 -25.18
N ALA A 3 11.87 -4.71 -24.53
CA ALA A 3 10.97 -4.68 -23.40
C ALA A 3 11.57 -3.91 -22.21
N ASP A 4 12.85 -4.11 -21.91
CA ASP A 4 13.52 -3.40 -20.81
C ASP A 4 13.62 -1.91 -21.11
N ALA A 5 13.97 -1.55 -22.34
CA ALA A 5 14.03 -0.14 -22.76
C ALA A 5 12.65 0.53 -22.71
N ASN A 6 11.61 -0.13 -23.21
CA ASN A 6 10.25 0.39 -23.17
C ASN A 6 9.73 0.51 -21.73
N ALA A 7 10.02 -0.46 -20.87
CA ALA A 7 9.65 -0.41 -19.46
C ALA A 7 10.34 0.78 -18.76
N ALA A 8 11.62 0.99 -19.02
CA ALA A 8 12.36 2.13 -18.46
C ALA A 8 11.78 3.47 -18.91
N LEU A 9 11.45 3.61 -20.20
CA LEU A 9 10.80 4.81 -20.73
C LEU A 9 9.42 5.03 -20.11
N ALA A 10 8.64 3.97 -19.92
CA ALA A 10 7.34 4.06 -19.27
C ALA A 10 7.47 4.66 -17.86
N LEU A 11 8.45 4.21 -17.08
CA LEU A 11 8.70 4.73 -15.74
C LEU A 11 9.15 6.19 -15.76
N VAL A 12 9.99 6.59 -16.73
CA VAL A 12 10.41 7.97 -16.90
C VAL A 12 9.21 8.87 -17.21
N PHE A 13 8.36 8.48 -18.15
CA PHE A 13 7.17 9.26 -18.50
C PHE A 13 6.17 9.34 -17.36
N HIS A 14 6.03 8.26 -16.59
CA HIS A 14 5.19 8.29 -15.39
C HIS A 14 5.72 9.31 -14.38
N ALA A 15 7.04 9.32 -14.15
CA ALA A 15 7.67 10.29 -13.23
C ALA A 15 7.53 11.74 -13.74
N GLN A 16 7.44 11.93 -15.04
CA GLN A 16 7.27 13.26 -15.67
C GLN A 16 5.80 13.67 -15.78
N ALA A 17 4.87 12.90 -15.21
CA ALA A 17 3.42 13.14 -15.29
C ALA A 17 2.91 13.17 -16.75
N GLU A 18 3.42 12.25 -17.56
CA GLU A 18 2.99 12.04 -18.95
C GLU A 18 2.29 10.68 -19.07
N PRO A 19 1.06 10.55 -18.53
CA PRO A 19 0.42 9.23 -18.40
C PRO A 19 0.12 8.55 -19.73
N GLU A 20 -0.22 9.28 -20.78
CA GLU A 20 -0.53 8.69 -22.08
C GLU A 20 0.73 8.05 -22.69
N LEU A 21 1.87 8.71 -22.60
CA LEU A 21 3.14 8.18 -23.06
C LEU A 21 3.59 6.99 -22.21
N ALA A 22 3.45 7.10 -20.90
CA ALA A 22 3.77 6.00 -19.99
C ALA A 22 2.97 4.75 -20.37
N ASP A 23 1.67 4.90 -20.58
CA ASP A 23 0.80 3.78 -20.96
C ASP A 23 1.23 3.14 -22.28
N GLN A 24 1.55 3.95 -23.29
CA GLN A 24 2.02 3.46 -24.58
C GLN A 24 3.29 2.60 -24.43
N TYR A 25 4.25 3.05 -23.65
CA TYR A 25 5.50 2.32 -23.46
C TYR A 25 5.34 1.07 -22.59
N PHE A 26 4.44 1.08 -21.61
CA PHE A 26 4.06 -0.14 -20.91
C PHE A 26 3.46 -1.17 -21.85
N HIS A 27 2.55 -0.75 -22.75
CA HIS A 27 1.95 -1.65 -23.73
C HIS A 27 3.01 -2.23 -24.69
N LYS A 28 3.96 -1.43 -25.14
CA LYS A 28 5.06 -1.91 -25.98
C LYS A 28 5.89 -2.98 -25.26
N ALA A 29 6.22 -2.73 -23.99
CA ALA A 29 7.00 -3.68 -23.20
C ALA A 29 6.22 -4.98 -22.96
N LEU A 30 4.94 -4.89 -22.62
CA LEU A 30 4.08 -6.05 -22.39
C LEU A 30 3.82 -6.85 -23.67
N ALA A 31 3.81 -6.22 -24.84
CA ALA A 31 3.69 -6.91 -26.12
C ALA A 31 4.86 -7.88 -26.35
N THR A 32 6.06 -7.52 -25.86
CA THR A 32 7.26 -8.33 -25.97
C THR A 32 7.35 -9.38 -24.85
N ARG A 33 6.95 -9.03 -23.63
CA ARG A 33 7.02 -9.89 -22.44
C ARG A 33 5.69 -9.87 -21.68
N PRO A 34 4.64 -10.51 -22.19
CA PRO A 34 3.30 -10.41 -21.62
C PRO A 34 3.16 -11.06 -20.23
N GLY A 35 4.02 -12.02 -19.91
CA GLY A 35 3.95 -12.72 -18.63
C GLY A 35 5.02 -12.31 -17.61
N ASP A 36 5.78 -11.26 -17.88
CA ASP A 36 6.83 -10.81 -16.96
C ASP A 36 6.20 -10.21 -15.70
N PRO A 37 6.38 -10.85 -14.51
CA PRO A 37 5.71 -10.40 -13.29
C PRO A 37 6.16 -9.03 -12.83
N ARG A 38 7.42 -8.67 -13.01
CA ARG A 38 7.93 -7.34 -12.66
C ARG A 38 7.27 -6.27 -13.49
N LEU A 39 7.13 -6.50 -14.78
CA LEU A 39 6.50 -5.56 -15.71
C LEU A 39 5.00 -5.43 -15.43
N LEU A 40 4.33 -6.55 -15.20
CA LEU A 40 2.92 -6.58 -14.82
C LEU A 40 2.67 -5.81 -13.52
N ASN A 41 3.53 -5.99 -12.53
CA ASN A 41 3.43 -5.27 -11.27
C ASN A 41 3.68 -3.77 -11.44
N ASN A 42 4.66 -3.39 -12.25
CA ASN A 42 4.95 -1.98 -12.54
C ASN A 42 3.77 -1.31 -13.26
N TYR A 43 3.19 -2.00 -14.23
CA TYR A 43 2.03 -1.47 -14.94
C TYR A 43 0.81 -1.36 -14.01
N GLY A 44 0.60 -2.35 -13.18
CA GLY A 44 -0.44 -2.30 -12.14
C GLY A 44 -0.29 -1.08 -11.23
N SER A 45 0.94 -0.80 -10.79
CA SER A 45 1.25 0.36 -9.95
C SER A 45 0.98 1.69 -10.68
N PHE A 46 1.32 1.77 -11.95
CA PHE A 46 0.98 2.92 -12.79
C PHE A 46 -0.53 3.12 -12.86
N LEU A 47 -1.28 2.05 -13.14
CA LEU A 47 -2.74 2.10 -13.22
C LEU A 47 -3.37 2.50 -11.90
N PHE A 48 -2.82 2.01 -10.79
CA PHE A 48 -3.25 2.42 -9.44
C PHE A 48 -3.08 3.93 -9.24
N ALA A 49 -1.93 4.47 -9.65
CA ALA A 49 -1.66 5.91 -9.57
C ALA A 49 -2.64 6.73 -10.41
N GLN A 50 -3.12 6.16 -11.52
CA GLN A 50 -4.14 6.77 -12.38
C GLN A 50 -5.56 6.51 -11.85
N LYS A 51 -5.72 5.91 -10.67
CA LYS A 51 -6.99 5.54 -10.04
C LYS A 51 -7.84 4.56 -10.86
N ARG A 52 -7.18 3.79 -11.72
CA ARG A 52 -7.82 2.73 -12.51
C ARG A 52 -7.68 1.40 -11.74
N TYR A 53 -8.39 1.33 -10.62
CA TYR A 53 -8.17 0.27 -9.61
C TYR A 53 -8.59 -1.11 -10.10
N ASP A 54 -9.70 -1.23 -10.85
CA ASP A 54 -10.13 -2.53 -11.38
C ASP A 54 -9.08 -3.13 -12.30
N LEU A 55 -8.56 -2.32 -13.20
CA LEU A 55 -7.54 -2.77 -14.15
C LEU A 55 -6.21 -3.03 -13.44
N ALA A 56 -5.84 -2.18 -12.48
CA ALA A 56 -4.64 -2.40 -11.66
C ALA A 56 -4.70 -3.76 -10.97
N SER A 57 -5.85 -4.11 -10.39
CA SER A 57 -6.05 -5.41 -9.74
C SER A 57 -5.83 -6.56 -10.71
N GLU A 58 -6.33 -6.46 -11.94
CA GLU A 58 -6.14 -7.51 -12.96
C GLU A 58 -4.66 -7.77 -13.25
N TYR A 59 -3.87 -6.71 -13.43
CA TYR A 59 -2.44 -6.84 -13.71
C TYR A 59 -1.66 -7.33 -12.50
N PHE A 60 -2.00 -6.88 -11.29
CA PHE A 60 -1.40 -7.41 -10.06
C PHE A 60 -1.71 -8.90 -9.89
N GLN A 61 -2.93 -9.34 -10.20
CA GLN A 61 -3.29 -10.75 -10.12
C GLN A 61 -2.47 -11.60 -11.09
N GLN A 62 -2.24 -11.11 -12.29
CA GLN A 62 -1.37 -11.79 -13.26
C GLN A 62 0.06 -11.89 -12.74
N ALA A 63 0.60 -10.82 -12.15
CA ALA A 63 1.94 -10.84 -11.54
C ALA A 63 2.02 -11.83 -10.37
N ALA A 64 0.99 -11.86 -9.52
CA ALA A 64 0.92 -12.74 -8.35
C ALA A 64 0.83 -14.23 -8.72
N ALA A 65 0.37 -14.54 -9.91
CA ALA A 65 0.27 -15.91 -10.41
C ALA A 65 1.64 -16.57 -10.59
N ASP A 66 2.70 -15.79 -10.76
CA ASP A 66 4.07 -16.33 -10.85
C ASP A 66 4.61 -16.60 -9.45
N THR A 67 4.54 -17.87 -9.04
CA THR A 67 4.95 -18.30 -7.70
C THR A 67 6.47 -18.22 -7.47
N LEU A 68 7.26 -18.06 -8.52
CA LEU A 68 8.71 -17.96 -8.43
C LEU A 68 9.21 -16.52 -8.41
N TYR A 69 8.31 -15.54 -8.56
CA TYR A 69 8.70 -14.14 -8.52
C TYR A 69 9.19 -13.76 -7.12
N PRO A 70 10.46 -13.30 -6.98
CA PRO A 70 11.03 -13.00 -5.64
C PRO A 70 10.30 -11.92 -4.88
N GLU A 71 9.67 -10.97 -5.56
CA GLU A 71 8.94 -9.87 -4.93
C GLU A 71 7.42 -10.08 -4.91
N ARG A 72 6.99 -11.33 -4.92
CA ARG A 72 5.57 -11.69 -4.88
C ARG A 72 4.85 -11.12 -3.67
N SER A 73 5.54 -10.97 -2.55
CA SER A 73 4.99 -10.33 -1.35
C SER A 73 4.54 -8.90 -1.59
N ARG A 74 5.30 -8.14 -2.38
CA ARG A 74 4.93 -6.77 -2.76
C ARG A 74 3.71 -6.72 -3.66
N VAL A 75 3.57 -7.70 -4.52
CA VAL A 75 2.39 -7.81 -5.39
C VAL A 75 1.14 -8.00 -4.56
N PHE A 76 1.19 -8.87 -3.55
CA PHE A 76 0.06 -9.08 -2.65
C PHE A 76 -0.24 -7.84 -1.80
N GLU A 77 0.77 -7.09 -1.38
CA GLU A 77 0.57 -5.80 -0.73
C GLU A 77 -0.18 -4.83 -1.66
N ASN A 78 0.26 -4.71 -2.90
CA ASN A 78 -0.39 -3.88 -3.90
C ASN A 78 -1.83 -4.31 -4.15
N LEU A 79 -2.09 -5.62 -4.24
CA LEU A 79 -3.44 -6.18 -4.37
C LEU A 79 -4.32 -5.79 -3.18
N GLY A 80 -3.80 -5.95 -1.98
CA GLY A 80 -4.55 -5.62 -0.76
C GLY A 80 -4.95 -4.16 -0.70
N VAL A 81 -4.02 -3.25 -0.98
CA VAL A 81 -4.29 -1.82 -1.01
C VAL A 81 -5.30 -1.47 -2.12
N THR A 82 -5.16 -2.09 -3.29
CA THR A 82 -6.09 -1.89 -4.40
C THR A 82 -7.50 -2.37 -4.03
N SER A 83 -7.62 -3.53 -3.41
CA SER A 83 -8.91 -4.05 -2.93
C SER A 83 -9.55 -3.13 -1.89
N MET A 84 -8.76 -2.49 -1.03
CA MET A 84 -9.28 -1.47 -0.10
C MET A 84 -9.89 -0.29 -0.86
N ARG A 85 -9.24 0.17 -1.92
CA ARG A 85 -9.78 1.25 -2.77
C ARG A 85 -11.07 0.87 -3.47
N LEU A 86 -11.24 -0.42 -3.77
CA LEU A 86 -12.45 -0.98 -4.39
C LEU A 86 -13.55 -1.31 -3.37
N GLY A 87 -13.31 -1.10 -2.08
CA GLY A 87 -14.27 -1.42 -1.02
C GLY A 87 -14.40 -2.91 -0.72
N GLN A 88 -13.48 -3.73 -1.19
CA GLN A 88 -13.47 -5.19 -1.03
C GLN A 88 -12.65 -5.56 0.21
N ARG A 89 -13.20 -5.28 1.39
CA ARG A 89 -12.47 -5.40 2.66
C ARG A 89 -11.99 -6.82 2.99
N ASP A 90 -12.83 -7.82 2.80
CA ASP A 90 -12.46 -9.20 3.10
C ASP A 90 -11.39 -9.72 2.16
N THR A 91 -11.50 -9.42 0.87
CA THR A 91 -10.47 -9.75 -0.12
C THR A 91 -9.16 -9.03 0.22
N ALA A 92 -9.23 -7.75 0.58
CA ALA A 92 -8.05 -6.96 0.99
C ALA A 92 -7.34 -7.61 2.17
N ARG A 93 -8.08 -8.04 3.19
CA ARG A 93 -7.52 -8.72 4.37
C ARG A 93 -6.74 -9.97 3.96
N GLN A 94 -7.34 -10.81 3.15
CA GLN A 94 -6.70 -12.05 2.69
C GLN A 94 -5.41 -11.76 1.93
N GLN A 95 -5.43 -10.76 1.06
CA GLN A 95 -4.27 -10.37 0.26
C GLN A 95 -3.15 -9.78 1.12
N LEU A 96 -3.49 -8.92 2.07
CA LEU A 96 -2.52 -8.33 3.00
C LEU A 96 -1.93 -9.38 3.95
N GLU A 97 -2.74 -10.31 4.44
CA GLU A 97 -2.26 -11.44 5.24
C GLU A 97 -1.29 -12.30 4.43
N LYS A 98 -1.59 -12.56 3.17
CA LYS A 98 -0.69 -13.30 2.26
C LYS A 98 0.62 -12.54 2.07
N ALA A 99 0.56 -11.23 1.86
CA ALA A 99 1.74 -10.39 1.73
C ALA A 99 2.64 -10.53 2.96
N LEU A 100 2.07 -10.44 4.15
CA LEU A 100 2.81 -10.53 5.42
C LEU A 100 3.28 -11.95 5.71
N HIS A 101 2.58 -12.97 5.23
CA HIS A 101 3.05 -14.35 5.32
C HIS A 101 4.30 -14.56 4.48
N LEU A 102 4.34 -13.98 3.28
CA LEU A 102 5.49 -14.08 2.38
C LEU A 102 6.68 -13.22 2.85
N ASN A 103 6.42 -12.05 3.42
CA ASN A 103 7.42 -11.17 3.98
C ASN A 103 6.80 -10.34 5.11
N GLN A 104 7.20 -10.63 6.34
CA GLN A 104 6.68 -9.98 7.54
C GLN A 104 7.13 -8.53 7.70
N ARG A 105 8.14 -8.09 6.96
CA ARG A 105 8.77 -6.77 7.10
C ARG A 105 8.31 -5.82 5.99
N GLN A 106 7.01 -5.59 5.93
CA GLN A 106 6.40 -4.69 4.95
C GLN A 106 5.57 -3.63 5.70
N PRO A 107 6.14 -2.42 5.92
CA PRO A 107 5.47 -1.39 6.72
C PRO A 107 4.10 -1.01 6.20
N ARG A 108 3.94 -0.87 4.88
CA ARG A 108 2.66 -0.49 4.27
C ARG A 108 1.58 -1.53 4.55
N ALA A 109 1.89 -2.81 4.37
CA ALA A 109 0.94 -3.90 4.66
C ALA A 109 0.59 -3.94 6.14
N LEU A 110 1.57 -3.73 7.03
CA LEU A 110 1.35 -3.70 8.48
C LEU A 110 0.41 -2.55 8.88
N LEU A 111 0.60 -1.35 8.33
CA LEU A 111 -0.25 -0.22 8.65
C LEU A 111 -1.68 -0.43 8.12
N GLU A 112 -1.83 -0.96 6.91
CA GLU A 112 -3.15 -1.28 6.35
C GLU A 112 -3.88 -2.30 7.23
N MET A 113 -3.19 -3.37 7.67
CA MET A 113 -3.78 -4.37 8.56
C MET A 113 -4.10 -3.82 9.93
N ALA A 114 -3.27 -2.91 10.44
CA ALA A 114 -3.53 -2.25 11.72
C ALA A 114 -4.81 -1.41 11.65
N GLU A 115 -4.99 -0.62 10.60
CA GLU A 115 -6.22 0.18 10.41
C GLU A 115 -7.45 -0.70 10.21
N LEU A 116 -7.34 -1.70 9.36
CA LEU A 116 -8.44 -2.62 9.05
C LEU A 116 -8.89 -3.34 10.32
N SER A 117 -7.95 -3.84 11.11
CA SER A 117 -8.24 -4.51 12.38
C SER A 117 -8.88 -3.56 13.40
N PHE A 118 -8.39 -2.32 13.46
CA PHE A 118 -8.97 -1.29 14.34
C PHE A 118 -10.41 -0.97 13.96
N GLU A 119 -10.69 -0.78 12.69
CA GLU A 119 -12.05 -0.50 12.19
C GLU A 119 -13.01 -1.66 12.49
N ASP A 120 -12.50 -2.88 12.46
CA ASP A 120 -13.28 -4.08 12.80
C ASP A 120 -13.33 -4.35 14.32
N ARG A 121 -12.80 -3.43 15.13
CA ARG A 121 -12.74 -3.52 16.59
C ARG A 121 -11.93 -4.72 17.10
N HIS A 122 -11.01 -5.21 16.30
CA HIS A 122 -10.02 -6.20 16.71
C HIS A 122 -8.77 -5.48 17.22
N TYR A 123 -8.87 -4.92 18.43
CA TYR A 123 -7.88 -3.97 18.95
C TYR A 123 -6.54 -4.63 19.30
N VAL A 124 -6.54 -5.88 19.74
CA VAL A 124 -5.30 -6.59 20.06
C VAL A 124 -4.47 -6.83 18.78
N PRO A 125 -5.03 -7.44 17.72
CA PRO A 125 -4.30 -7.53 16.45
C PRO A 125 -3.91 -6.18 15.87
N ALA A 126 -4.79 -5.16 15.96
CA ALA A 126 -4.51 -3.82 15.47
C ALA A 126 -3.26 -3.25 16.13
N ARG A 127 -3.15 -3.38 17.44
CA ARG A 127 -1.99 -2.92 18.21
C ARG A 127 -0.73 -3.68 17.82
N ASP A 128 -0.81 -4.99 17.65
CA ASP A 128 0.34 -5.81 17.24
C ASP A 128 0.88 -5.37 15.88
N TYR A 129 0.02 -5.23 14.87
CA TYR A 129 0.41 -4.74 13.56
C TYR A 129 1.01 -3.34 13.62
N TYR A 130 0.41 -2.46 14.42
CA TYR A 130 0.89 -1.09 14.58
C TYR A 130 2.29 -1.03 15.21
N GLU A 131 2.54 -1.82 16.26
CA GLU A 131 3.85 -1.88 16.90
C GLU A 131 4.91 -2.42 15.93
N ARG A 132 4.57 -3.45 15.17
CA ARG A 132 5.47 -4.00 14.14
C ARG A 132 5.77 -2.97 13.04
N PHE A 133 4.76 -2.22 12.61
CA PHE A 133 4.96 -1.09 11.69
C PHE A 133 5.94 -0.07 12.27
N SER A 134 5.75 0.31 13.51
CA SER A 134 6.57 1.35 14.17
C SER A 134 8.04 0.96 14.31
N LEU A 135 8.35 -0.34 14.38
CA LEU A 135 9.72 -0.83 14.40
C LEU A 135 10.42 -0.72 13.04
N LEU A 136 9.67 -0.68 11.96
CA LEU A 136 10.20 -0.72 10.59
C LEU A 136 10.21 0.64 9.90
N SER A 137 9.35 1.55 10.31
CA SER A 137 9.11 2.80 9.60
C SER A 137 8.90 3.95 10.56
N GLY A 138 9.22 5.17 10.09
CA GLY A 138 8.84 6.39 10.78
C GLY A 138 7.34 6.62 10.71
N GLN A 139 6.86 7.47 11.61
CA GLN A 139 5.45 7.85 11.65
C GLN A 139 5.10 8.82 10.53
N ASN A 140 3.85 8.78 10.10
CA ASN A 140 3.26 9.74 9.17
C ASN A 140 1.93 10.22 9.76
N ALA A 141 1.22 11.12 9.08
CA ALA A 141 -0.04 11.66 9.58
C ALA A 141 -1.05 10.55 9.87
N ARG A 142 -1.17 9.60 8.95
CA ARG A 142 -2.10 8.45 9.05
C ARG A 142 -1.76 7.57 10.25
N SER A 143 -0.49 7.21 10.41
CA SER A 143 -0.06 6.35 11.51
C SER A 143 -0.15 7.04 12.87
N LEU A 144 0.11 8.34 12.93
CA LEU A 144 -0.05 9.11 14.17
C LEU A 144 -1.51 9.15 14.62
N LEU A 145 -2.45 9.36 13.69
CA LEU A 145 -3.88 9.35 14.00
C LEU A 145 -4.31 7.96 14.53
N LEU A 146 -3.87 6.90 13.88
CA LEU A 146 -4.15 5.54 14.35
C LEU A 146 -3.53 5.29 15.73
N GLY A 147 -2.32 5.80 15.95
CA GLY A 147 -1.65 5.73 17.25
C GLY A 147 -2.46 6.39 18.36
N VAL A 148 -3.02 7.58 18.09
CA VAL A 148 -3.93 8.27 19.04
C VAL A 148 -5.13 7.38 19.35
N ARG A 149 -5.77 6.85 18.33
CA ARG A 149 -6.98 6.01 18.48
C ARG A 149 -6.70 4.74 19.27
N LEU A 150 -5.62 4.04 18.96
CA LEU A 150 -5.20 2.85 19.68
C LEU A 150 -4.87 3.14 21.14
N ALA A 151 -4.12 4.20 21.39
CA ALA A 151 -3.79 4.61 22.75
C ALA A 151 -5.03 5.01 23.55
N THR A 152 -6.00 5.64 22.92
CA THR A 152 -7.28 6.01 23.54
C THR A 152 -8.07 4.78 23.95
N VAL A 153 -8.16 3.79 23.05
CA VAL A 153 -8.87 2.53 23.33
C VAL A 153 -8.22 1.78 24.51
N HIS A 154 -6.89 1.84 24.62
CA HIS A 154 -6.15 1.18 25.70
C HIS A 154 -5.97 2.06 26.93
N GLU A 155 -6.63 3.20 26.97
CA GLU A 155 -6.59 4.16 28.11
C GLU A 155 -5.18 4.70 28.42
N GLU A 156 -4.33 4.72 27.42
CA GLU A 156 -2.95 5.25 27.52
C GLU A 156 -2.95 6.76 27.20
N ARG A 157 -3.44 7.57 28.14
CA ARG A 157 -3.68 9.01 27.92
C ARG A 157 -2.41 9.77 27.53
N ASP A 158 -1.28 9.51 28.18
CA ASP A 158 -0.03 10.22 27.89
C ASP A 158 0.49 9.90 26.49
N LYS A 159 0.36 8.65 26.09
CA LYS A 159 0.76 8.20 24.75
C LYS A 159 -0.14 8.80 23.67
N ALA A 160 -1.46 8.83 23.91
CA ALA A 160 -2.41 9.48 23.01
C ALA A 160 -2.08 10.97 22.84
N ALA A 161 -1.78 11.66 23.94
CA ALA A 161 -1.42 13.08 23.92
C ALA A 161 -0.11 13.31 23.13
N ARG A 162 0.89 12.46 23.30
CA ARG A 162 2.16 12.59 22.57
C ARG A 162 1.97 12.41 21.07
N PHE A 163 1.20 11.42 20.64
CA PHE A 163 0.89 11.24 19.23
C PHE A 163 0.10 12.41 18.65
N GLY A 164 -0.88 12.91 19.41
CA GLY A 164 -1.68 14.07 19.02
C GLY A 164 -0.82 15.33 18.86
N GLN A 165 0.13 15.55 19.78
CA GLN A 165 1.05 16.70 19.70
C GLN A 165 1.97 16.58 18.48
N GLN A 166 2.45 15.39 18.16
CA GLN A 166 3.26 15.17 16.96
C GLN A 166 2.45 15.44 15.69
N LEU A 167 1.19 14.99 15.66
CA LEU A 167 0.28 15.22 14.54
C LEU A 167 0.06 16.73 14.32
N GLU A 168 -0.22 17.46 15.40
CA GLU A 168 -0.39 18.91 15.36
C GLU A 168 0.87 19.63 14.86
N ARG A 169 2.02 19.24 15.38
CA ARG A 169 3.30 19.91 15.06
C ARG A 169 3.78 19.63 13.65
N LEU A 170 3.67 18.37 13.20
CA LEU A 170 4.27 17.91 11.94
C LEU A 170 3.29 17.95 10.76
N TYR A 171 2.01 17.78 11.02
CA TYR A 171 0.99 17.60 9.98
C TYR A 171 -0.28 18.45 10.21
N PRO A 172 -0.14 19.76 10.51
CA PRO A 172 -1.31 20.58 10.88
C PRO A 172 -2.30 20.80 9.74
N GLY A 173 -1.84 20.70 8.49
CA GLY A 173 -2.69 20.94 7.31
C GLY A 173 -3.34 19.68 6.73
N THR A 174 -3.30 18.55 7.45
CA THR A 174 -3.78 17.28 6.94
C THR A 174 -5.20 16.95 7.38
N PRO A 175 -5.93 16.13 6.59
CA PRO A 175 -7.22 15.60 7.01
C PRO A 175 -7.15 14.83 8.34
N GLU A 176 -6.05 14.12 8.59
CA GLU A 176 -5.81 13.36 9.81
C GLU A 176 -5.81 14.27 11.04
N TYR A 177 -5.17 15.42 10.96
CA TYR A 177 -5.19 16.39 12.05
C TYR A 177 -6.60 16.94 12.28
N GLN A 178 -7.36 17.21 11.22
CA GLN A 178 -8.76 17.64 11.34
C GLN A 178 -9.61 16.56 12.01
N GLN A 179 -9.40 15.30 11.73
CA GLN A 179 -10.10 14.20 12.38
C GLN A 179 -9.72 14.05 13.85
N TYR A 180 -8.49 14.41 14.21
CA TYR A 180 -8.00 14.39 15.58
C TYR A 180 -8.71 15.46 16.44
N LEU A 181 -8.94 16.66 15.88
CA LEU A 181 -9.61 17.75 16.58
C LEU A 181 -11.07 17.40 16.89
#